data_1f45b561cfcb44b9cf2d9d8a20880993
#
_entry.id   1f45b561cfcb44b9cf2d9d8a20880993
#
_cell.length_a   1.000
_cell.length_b   1.000
_cell.length_c   1.000
_cell.angle_alpha   90.00
_cell.angle_beta   90.00
_cell.angle_gamma   90.00
#
_symmetry.space_group_name_H-M   'P 1'
#
loop_
_entity.id
_entity.type
_entity.pdbx_description
1 polymer ?
#
loop_
_entity_poly.entity_id
_entity_poly.type
_entity_poly.pdbx_seq_one_letter_code
_entity_poly.pdbx_strand_id
1 'polypeptide(L)'
;MNDRSKLLTEQRNPNSMDIDKKSTLDILDIINAEDAKVFAAVYKERENIAKAVDLIVDVIMKAKGRLFYIGAGTSGRLGILDASECPPTFSTDPNMIIGIIAGGEKAVFQSVEGAEDFPENGAKDIQQKGVNHRDIVVGISTGGTTPYVTGALFEAKKRNAKTVFICCNPETTPNFDIDVIIRPIVGPEVITGSTRMKAGTATKLVLNMLTTTAMIKFGKVYENLMVDLKAMNVKLTDRAERIIMTSTGIGRDEAKKLLQAAYGNAKAAIVMQKLGVDFPEAKKRLDANNGFVRAVLKE
;
A
#
# COMPACT_ATOMS: atom_id res chain seq x y z
N MET A 1 -11.72 -22.94 -20.86
CA MET A 1 -11.78 -22.25 -19.54
C MET A 1 -11.00 -23.12 -18.56
N ASN A 2 -10.02 -22.56 -17.85
CA ASN A 2 -9.38 -23.31 -16.77
C ASN A 2 -10.43 -23.60 -15.68
N ASP A 3 -10.46 -24.83 -15.21
CA ASP A 3 -11.36 -25.25 -14.13
C ASP A 3 -10.97 -24.50 -12.83
N ARG A 4 -11.74 -23.47 -12.49
CA ARG A 4 -11.50 -22.65 -11.29
C ARG A 4 -11.86 -23.38 -10.00
N SER A 5 -12.59 -24.50 -10.05
CA SER A 5 -12.99 -25.28 -8.86
C SER A 5 -11.80 -25.81 -8.04
N LYS A 6 -10.63 -25.94 -8.70
CA LYS A 6 -9.38 -26.39 -8.06
C LYS A 6 -8.64 -25.29 -7.31
N LEU A 7 -9.00 -24.02 -7.53
CA LEU A 7 -8.35 -22.90 -6.83
C LEU A 7 -8.66 -22.96 -5.34
N LEU A 8 -7.67 -22.77 -4.50
CA LEU A 8 -7.82 -22.77 -3.04
C LEU A 8 -8.88 -21.76 -2.56
N THR A 9 -8.97 -20.62 -3.22
CA THR A 9 -9.98 -19.57 -2.94
C THR A 9 -11.41 -19.97 -3.29
N GLU A 10 -11.60 -21.00 -4.13
CA GLU A 10 -12.90 -21.52 -4.56
C GLU A 10 -13.29 -22.79 -3.81
N GLN A 11 -12.41 -23.34 -2.97
CA GLN A 11 -12.71 -24.53 -2.17
C GLN A 11 -13.63 -24.18 -1.01
N ARG A 12 -14.40 -25.18 -0.54
CA ARG A 12 -15.26 -25.05 0.63
C ARG A 12 -14.40 -25.06 1.90
N ASN A 13 -14.69 -24.17 2.83
CA ASN A 13 -14.01 -24.15 4.14
C ASN A 13 -14.63 -25.23 5.06
N PRO A 14 -13.87 -26.22 5.51
CA PRO A 14 -14.38 -27.29 6.35
C PRO A 14 -14.92 -26.79 7.71
N ASN A 15 -14.45 -25.64 8.19
CA ASN A 15 -14.86 -25.07 9.48
C ASN A 15 -16.19 -24.29 9.42
N SER A 16 -16.76 -24.09 8.20
CA SER A 16 -17.98 -23.32 8.02
C SER A 16 -19.06 -24.04 7.20
N MET A 17 -18.98 -25.38 7.13
CA MET A 17 -19.89 -26.20 6.29
C MET A 17 -21.36 -26.07 6.65
N ASP A 18 -21.68 -25.77 7.91
CA ASP A 18 -23.03 -25.67 8.47
C ASP A 18 -23.30 -24.27 9.08
N ILE A 19 -22.61 -23.25 8.60
CA ILE A 19 -22.64 -21.88 9.15
C ILE A 19 -24.05 -21.26 9.10
N ASP A 20 -24.85 -21.65 8.13
CA ASP A 20 -26.25 -21.22 7.94
C ASP A 20 -27.19 -21.70 9.06
N LYS A 21 -26.77 -22.68 9.88
CA LYS A 21 -27.53 -23.22 11.00
C LYS A 21 -27.08 -22.68 12.35
N LYS A 22 -26.04 -21.87 12.38
CA LYS A 22 -25.39 -21.39 13.61
C LYS A 22 -26.10 -20.16 14.18
N SER A 23 -25.95 -19.97 15.50
CA SER A 23 -26.34 -18.70 16.11
C SER A 23 -25.45 -17.56 15.61
N THR A 24 -25.91 -16.31 15.76
CA THR A 24 -25.14 -15.13 15.38
C THR A 24 -23.76 -15.12 16.06
N LEU A 25 -23.69 -15.49 17.33
CA LEU A 25 -22.43 -15.53 18.08
C LEU A 25 -21.48 -16.60 17.53
N ASP A 26 -21.97 -17.82 17.29
CA ASP A 26 -21.16 -18.89 16.69
C ASP A 26 -20.63 -18.52 15.31
N ILE A 27 -21.44 -17.81 14.50
CA ILE A 27 -21.01 -17.29 13.18
C ILE A 27 -19.83 -16.34 13.36
N LEU A 28 -19.93 -15.40 14.29
CA LEU A 28 -18.85 -14.43 14.58
C LEU A 28 -17.59 -15.13 15.08
N ASP A 29 -17.72 -16.15 15.94
CA ASP A 29 -16.59 -16.93 16.44
C ASP A 29 -15.88 -17.69 15.30
N ILE A 30 -16.64 -18.30 14.38
CA ILE A 30 -16.08 -18.97 13.19
C ILE A 30 -15.32 -17.98 12.33
N ILE A 31 -15.92 -16.82 12.03
CA ILE A 31 -15.26 -15.77 11.22
C ILE A 31 -13.97 -15.32 11.87
N ASN A 32 -14.01 -14.99 13.17
CA ASN A 32 -12.85 -14.51 13.91
C ASN A 32 -11.73 -15.56 13.97
N ALA A 33 -12.06 -16.83 14.19
CA ALA A 33 -11.10 -17.92 14.20
C ALA A 33 -10.42 -18.13 12.83
N GLU A 34 -11.17 -17.94 11.75
CA GLU A 34 -10.62 -17.98 10.39
C GLU A 34 -9.74 -16.76 10.11
N ASP A 35 -10.17 -15.55 10.48
CA ASP A 35 -9.43 -14.32 10.26
C ASP A 35 -8.10 -14.28 11.03
N ALA A 36 -8.03 -14.92 12.19
CA ALA A 36 -6.79 -15.04 12.97
C ALA A 36 -5.63 -15.71 12.20
N LYS A 37 -5.93 -16.51 11.16
CA LYS A 37 -4.93 -17.17 10.30
C LYS A 37 -4.21 -16.21 9.36
N VAL A 38 -4.79 -15.05 9.08
CA VAL A 38 -4.30 -14.08 8.08
C VAL A 38 -2.91 -13.56 8.44
N PHE A 39 -2.69 -13.19 9.70
CA PHE A 39 -1.40 -12.64 10.14
C PHE A 39 -0.24 -13.61 9.92
N ALA A 40 -0.44 -14.88 10.24
CA ALA A 40 0.57 -15.91 10.02
C ALA A 40 0.85 -16.15 8.53
N ALA A 41 -0.19 -16.10 7.69
CA ALA A 41 -0.04 -16.24 6.24
C ALA A 41 0.76 -15.06 5.64
N VAL A 42 0.48 -13.84 6.04
CA VAL A 42 1.20 -12.64 5.59
C VAL A 42 2.65 -12.65 6.11
N TYR A 43 2.87 -13.05 7.36
CA TYR A 43 4.22 -13.14 7.94
C TYR A 43 5.15 -14.10 7.19
N LYS A 44 4.62 -15.20 6.66
CA LYS A 44 5.40 -16.13 5.82
C LYS A 44 5.96 -15.48 4.55
N GLU A 45 5.30 -14.44 4.06
CA GLU A 45 5.69 -13.70 2.85
C GLU A 45 6.62 -12.51 3.13
N ARG A 46 7.08 -12.28 4.37
CA ARG A 46 7.87 -11.11 4.77
C ARG A 46 9.11 -10.87 3.90
N GLU A 47 9.76 -11.93 3.40
CA GLU A 47 10.95 -11.82 2.56
C GLU A 47 10.59 -11.34 1.14
N ASN A 48 9.48 -11.83 0.58
CA ASN A 48 8.98 -11.37 -0.71
C ASN A 48 8.43 -9.94 -0.60
N ILE A 49 7.75 -9.61 0.51
CA ILE A 49 7.32 -8.23 0.81
C ILE A 49 8.54 -7.31 0.89
N ALA A 50 9.60 -7.71 1.59
CA ALA A 50 10.83 -6.92 1.70
C ALA A 50 11.47 -6.66 0.33
N LYS A 51 11.59 -7.69 -0.53
CA LYS A 51 12.08 -7.53 -1.91
C LYS A 51 11.24 -6.53 -2.71
N ALA A 52 9.91 -6.61 -2.60
CA ALA A 52 9.01 -5.68 -3.27
C ALA A 52 9.17 -4.24 -2.74
N VAL A 53 9.33 -4.08 -1.42
CA VAL A 53 9.64 -2.76 -0.80
C VAL A 53 10.94 -2.20 -1.36
N ASP A 54 12.00 -2.99 -1.46
CA ASP A 54 13.29 -2.52 -1.97
C ASP A 54 13.19 -2.08 -3.44
N LEU A 55 12.42 -2.79 -4.27
CA LEU A 55 12.12 -2.35 -5.64
C LEU A 55 11.32 -1.04 -5.67
N ILE A 56 10.31 -0.88 -4.80
CA ILE A 56 9.52 0.36 -4.70
C ILE A 56 10.43 1.54 -4.29
N VAL A 57 11.29 1.34 -3.30
CA VAL A 57 12.24 2.37 -2.84
C VAL A 57 13.19 2.77 -3.98
N ASP A 58 13.75 1.81 -4.70
CA ASP A 58 14.64 2.07 -5.83
C ASP A 58 13.93 2.84 -6.94
N VAL A 59 12.70 2.46 -7.26
CA VAL A 59 11.86 3.15 -8.25
C VAL A 59 11.61 4.61 -7.83
N ILE A 60 11.17 4.84 -6.61
CA ILE A 60 10.80 6.19 -6.16
C ILE A 60 12.05 7.06 -5.96
N MET A 61 13.08 6.56 -5.29
CA MET A 61 14.26 7.36 -4.91
C MET A 61 15.24 7.55 -6.07
N LYS A 62 15.57 6.47 -6.77
CA LYS A 62 16.64 6.48 -7.80
C LYS A 62 16.09 6.82 -9.17
N ALA A 63 15.00 6.17 -9.59
CA ALA A 63 14.44 6.36 -10.93
C ALA A 63 13.47 7.54 -11.04
N LYS A 64 13.04 8.13 -9.91
CA LYS A 64 11.97 9.15 -9.84
C LYS A 64 10.70 8.69 -10.55
N GLY A 65 10.41 7.39 -10.42
CA GLY A 65 9.24 6.73 -10.98
C GLY A 65 8.06 6.70 -10.01
N ARG A 66 7.05 5.91 -10.37
CA ARG A 66 5.75 5.83 -9.68
C ARG A 66 5.43 4.39 -9.33
N LEU A 67 4.63 4.22 -8.26
CA LEU A 67 4.01 2.95 -7.90
C LEU A 67 2.57 2.91 -8.42
N PHE A 68 2.21 1.86 -9.14
CA PHE A 68 0.85 1.60 -9.57
C PHE A 68 0.31 0.33 -8.90
N TYR A 69 -0.84 0.43 -8.25
CA TYR A 69 -1.66 -0.70 -7.89
C TYR A 69 -2.70 -0.95 -8.97
N ILE A 70 -2.89 -2.18 -9.39
CA ILE A 70 -3.91 -2.53 -10.37
C ILE A 70 -4.66 -3.80 -9.95
N GLY A 71 -5.98 -3.75 -9.95
CA GLY A 71 -6.83 -4.85 -9.53
C GLY A 71 -8.27 -4.71 -10.00
N ALA A 72 -9.08 -5.73 -9.73
CA ALA A 72 -10.53 -5.71 -9.96
C ALA A 72 -11.28 -5.86 -8.63
N GLY A 73 -12.51 -5.36 -8.57
CA GLY A 73 -13.38 -5.49 -7.40
C GLY A 73 -12.70 -5.03 -6.10
N THR A 74 -12.72 -5.89 -5.08
CA THR A 74 -12.09 -5.63 -3.77
C THR A 74 -10.60 -5.33 -3.90
N SER A 75 -9.87 -6.07 -4.74
CA SER A 75 -8.43 -5.87 -4.95
C SER A 75 -8.11 -4.47 -5.48
N GLY A 76 -8.85 -3.99 -6.47
CA GLY A 76 -8.69 -2.63 -7.00
C GLY A 76 -9.05 -1.55 -5.98
N ARG A 77 -10.14 -1.76 -5.20
CA ARG A 77 -10.53 -0.82 -4.13
C ARG A 77 -9.48 -0.70 -3.04
N LEU A 78 -8.87 -1.81 -2.62
CA LEU A 78 -7.80 -1.79 -1.63
C LEU A 78 -6.54 -1.06 -2.16
N GLY A 79 -6.20 -1.24 -3.43
CA GLY A 79 -5.12 -0.49 -4.07
C GLY A 79 -5.38 1.02 -4.09
N ILE A 80 -6.61 1.44 -4.42
CA ILE A 80 -7.03 2.84 -4.39
C ILE A 80 -6.99 3.39 -2.96
N LEU A 81 -7.51 2.63 -1.98
CA LEU A 81 -7.49 3.01 -0.57
C LEU A 81 -6.06 3.31 -0.09
N ASP A 82 -5.14 2.37 -0.27
CA ASP A 82 -3.75 2.52 0.17
C ASP A 82 -3.05 3.70 -0.54
N ALA A 83 -3.26 3.85 -1.85
CA ALA A 83 -2.72 4.96 -2.63
C ALA A 83 -3.23 6.33 -2.15
N SER A 84 -4.53 6.44 -1.85
CA SER A 84 -5.17 7.71 -1.44
C SER A 84 -4.75 8.19 -0.05
N GLU A 85 -4.30 7.28 0.82
CA GLU A 85 -3.86 7.61 2.18
C GLU A 85 -2.39 8.07 2.26
N CYS A 86 -1.60 7.88 1.22
CA CYS A 86 -0.19 8.31 1.20
C CYS A 86 0.01 9.83 1.15
N PRO A 87 -0.73 10.62 0.36
CA PRO A 87 -0.58 12.07 0.36
C PRO A 87 -0.88 12.73 1.71
N PRO A 88 -1.99 12.46 2.42
CA PRO A 88 -2.25 13.07 3.72
C PRO A 88 -1.29 12.60 4.82
N THR A 89 -0.78 11.35 4.74
CA THR A 89 0.08 10.76 5.77
C THR A 89 1.53 11.17 5.61
N PHE A 90 2.05 11.17 4.38
CA PHE A 90 3.48 11.31 4.08
C PHE A 90 3.81 12.52 3.20
N SER A 91 2.83 13.38 2.91
CA SER A 91 2.98 14.51 1.98
C SER A 91 3.57 14.09 0.63
N THR A 92 3.18 12.93 0.13
CA THR A 92 3.59 12.48 -1.19
C THR A 92 2.87 13.28 -2.28
N ASP A 93 3.48 13.35 -3.47
CA ASP A 93 2.74 13.78 -4.66
C ASP A 93 1.59 12.78 -4.92
N PRO A 94 0.36 13.24 -5.19
CA PRO A 94 -0.76 12.35 -5.51
C PRO A 94 -0.50 11.41 -6.71
N ASN A 95 0.42 11.78 -7.57
CA ASN A 95 0.83 10.97 -8.73
C ASN A 95 1.96 9.98 -8.42
N MET A 96 2.50 9.96 -7.21
CA MET A 96 3.58 9.05 -6.82
C MET A 96 3.08 7.61 -6.65
N ILE A 97 1.89 7.45 -6.07
CA ILE A 97 1.27 6.15 -5.82
C ILE A 97 -0.17 6.21 -6.36
N ILE A 98 -0.49 5.36 -7.31
CA ILE A 98 -1.73 5.43 -8.08
C ILE A 98 -2.45 4.09 -8.04
N GLY A 99 -3.72 4.10 -7.63
CA GLY A 99 -4.61 2.94 -7.73
C GLY A 99 -5.39 2.93 -9.04
N ILE A 100 -5.46 1.77 -9.68
CA ILE A 100 -6.22 1.54 -10.92
C ILE A 100 -7.17 0.35 -10.68
N ILE A 101 -8.42 0.50 -11.08
CA ILE A 101 -9.44 -0.54 -10.91
C ILE A 101 -10.13 -0.87 -12.24
N ALA A 102 -10.34 -2.15 -12.51
CA ALA A 102 -11.14 -2.59 -13.66
C ALA A 102 -12.53 -1.95 -13.62
N GLY A 103 -12.96 -1.34 -14.72
CA GLY A 103 -14.22 -0.61 -14.82
C GLY A 103 -14.16 0.86 -14.38
N GLY A 104 -12.95 1.36 -14.01
CA GLY A 104 -12.72 2.78 -13.74
C GLY A 104 -13.38 3.30 -12.46
N GLU A 105 -13.56 4.62 -12.35
CA GLU A 105 -14.08 5.29 -11.14
C GLU A 105 -15.41 4.72 -10.64
N LYS A 106 -16.33 4.37 -11.53
CA LYS A 106 -17.62 3.78 -11.16
C LYS A 106 -17.44 2.49 -10.35
N ALA A 107 -16.41 1.69 -10.68
CA ALA A 107 -16.14 0.42 -10.02
C ALA A 107 -15.64 0.56 -8.57
N VAL A 108 -15.26 1.76 -8.14
CA VAL A 108 -14.93 2.06 -6.73
C VAL A 108 -16.16 1.90 -5.84
N PHE A 109 -17.30 2.40 -6.30
CA PHE A 109 -18.56 2.50 -5.52
C PHE A 109 -19.53 1.36 -5.83
N GLN A 110 -19.50 0.82 -7.04
CA GLN A 110 -20.45 -0.20 -7.51
C GLN A 110 -19.73 -1.34 -8.22
N SER A 111 -20.31 -2.55 -8.22
CA SER A 111 -19.80 -3.63 -9.07
C SER A 111 -20.01 -3.29 -10.55
N VAL A 112 -18.99 -3.53 -11.36
CA VAL A 112 -19.06 -3.42 -12.82
C VAL A 112 -18.79 -4.83 -13.37
N GLU A 113 -19.88 -5.54 -13.67
CA GLU A 113 -19.81 -6.92 -14.11
C GLU A 113 -18.99 -7.05 -15.42
N GLY A 114 -18.19 -8.11 -15.51
CA GLY A 114 -17.35 -8.41 -16.67
C GLY A 114 -16.13 -7.48 -16.86
N ALA A 115 -15.94 -6.45 -16.03
CA ALA A 115 -14.82 -5.52 -16.20
C ALA A 115 -13.45 -6.20 -16.02
N GLU A 116 -13.41 -7.31 -15.30
CA GLU A 116 -12.16 -8.05 -15.00
C GLU A 116 -11.78 -9.09 -16.06
N ASP A 117 -12.66 -9.39 -17.02
CA ASP A 117 -12.52 -10.52 -17.94
C ASP A 117 -11.65 -10.21 -19.18
N PHE A 118 -11.32 -8.94 -19.41
CA PHE A 118 -10.66 -8.46 -20.61
C PHE A 118 -9.21 -8.00 -20.33
N PRO A 119 -8.19 -8.80 -20.71
CA PRO A 119 -6.77 -8.45 -20.49
C PRO A 119 -6.34 -7.20 -21.25
N GLU A 120 -6.93 -6.93 -22.41
CA GLU A 120 -6.68 -5.74 -23.23
C GLU A 120 -7.06 -4.44 -22.51
N ASN A 121 -8.09 -4.47 -21.64
CA ASN A 121 -8.47 -3.29 -20.86
C ASN A 121 -7.39 -2.97 -19.79
N GLY A 122 -6.83 -3.99 -19.14
CA GLY A 122 -5.70 -3.81 -18.22
C GLY A 122 -4.45 -3.25 -18.92
N ALA A 123 -4.12 -3.79 -20.09
CA ALA A 123 -3.04 -3.29 -20.91
C ALA A 123 -3.28 -1.83 -21.34
N LYS A 124 -4.50 -1.48 -21.76
CA LYS A 124 -4.89 -0.13 -22.14
C LYS A 124 -4.75 0.86 -20.98
N ASP A 125 -5.16 0.49 -19.78
CA ASP A 125 -5.04 1.36 -18.60
C ASP A 125 -3.56 1.65 -18.27
N ILE A 126 -2.68 0.66 -18.36
CA ILE A 126 -1.23 0.83 -18.22
C ILE A 126 -0.67 1.78 -19.28
N GLN A 127 -1.14 1.66 -20.53
CA GLN A 127 -0.74 2.55 -21.63
C GLN A 127 -1.21 3.99 -21.38
N GLN A 128 -2.47 4.19 -21.03
CA GLN A 128 -3.07 5.51 -20.79
C GLN A 128 -2.41 6.23 -19.61
N LYS A 129 -1.99 5.50 -18.55
CA LYS A 129 -1.23 6.06 -17.42
C LYS A 129 0.23 6.36 -17.77
N GLY A 130 0.68 6.03 -18.99
CA GLY A 130 2.05 6.29 -19.44
C GLY A 130 3.09 5.58 -18.60
N VAL A 131 2.80 4.34 -18.15
CA VAL A 131 3.75 3.52 -17.42
C VAL A 131 4.99 3.26 -18.28
N ASN A 132 6.16 3.31 -17.69
CA ASN A 132 7.43 3.15 -18.38
C ASN A 132 8.50 2.48 -17.48
N HIS A 133 9.72 2.34 -18.00
CA HIS A 133 10.84 1.64 -17.35
C HIS A 133 11.25 2.19 -15.95
N ARG A 134 10.80 3.38 -15.58
CA ARG A 134 11.06 3.97 -14.26
C ARG A 134 10.03 3.56 -13.22
N ASP A 135 8.89 2.99 -13.64
CA ASP A 135 7.74 2.72 -12.77
C ASP A 135 7.74 1.27 -12.27
N ILE A 136 6.91 1.01 -11.25
CA ILE A 136 6.61 -0.32 -10.73
C ILE A 136 5.09 -0.53 -10.71
N VAL A 137 4.63 -1.70 -11.16
CA VAL A 137 3.23 -2.09 -11.18
C VAL A 137 3.01 -3.29 -10.27
N VAL A 138 2.13 -3.14 -9.31
CA VAL A 138 1.69 -4.20 -8.39
C VAL A 138 0.30 -4.66 -8.83
N GLY A 139 0.24 -5.82 -9.46
CA GLY A 139 -1.00 -6.48 -9.85
C GLY A 139 -1.59 -7.28 -8.69
N ILE A 140 -2.87 -7.07 -8.40
CA ILE A 140 -3.57 -7.67 -7.26
C ILE A 140 -4.71 -8.54 -7.77
N SER A 141 -4.58 -9.86 -7.61
CA SER A 141 -5.59 -10.84 -7.98
C SER A 141 -5.60 -11.99 -6.97
N THR A 142 -6.53 -11.97 -6.02
CA THR A 142 -6.55 -12.95 -4.91
C THR A 142 -6.65 -14.40 -5.39
N GLY A 143 -7.48 -14.69 -6.38
CA GLY A 143 -7.54 -16.01 -7.06
C GLY A 143 -6.38 -16.24 -8.03
N GLY A 144 -5.67 -15.18 -8.42
CA GLY A 144 -4.53 -15.24 -9.32
C GLY A 144 -4.87 -15.38 -10.82
N THR A 145 -6.15 -15.38 -11.18
CA THR A 145 -6.62 -15.71 -12.54
C THR A 145 -7.31 -14.55 -13.27
N THR A 146 -7.30 -13.33 -12.71
CA THR A 146 -8.00 -12.16 -13.27
C THR A 146 -7.33 -11.70 -14.56
N PRO A 147 -7.98 -11.84 -15.74
CA PRO A 147 -7.38 -11.50 -17.03
C PRO A 147 -6.93 -10.04 -17.13
N TYR A 148 -7.74 -9.11 -16.62
CA TYR A 148 -7.42 -7.69 -16.56
C TYR A 148 -6.05 -7.41 -15.89
N VAL A 149 -5.81 -8.04 -14.71
CA VAL A 149 -4.55 -7.88 -13.97
C VAL A 149 -3.36 -8.49 -14.72
N THR A 150 -3.58 -9.68 -15.30
CA THR A 150 -2.53 -10.35 -16.08
C THR A 150 -2.16 -9.55 -17.32
N GLY A 151 -3.14 -8.99 -18.05
CA GLY A 151 -2.92 -8.13 -19.20
C GLY A 151 -2.17 -6.85 -18.84
N ALA A 152 -2.51 -6.24 -17.70
CA ALA A 152 -1.81 -5.05 -17.19
C ALA A 152 -0.35 -5.33 -16.84
N LEU A 153 -0.07 -6.41 -16.12
CA LEU A 153 1.31 -6.80 -15.76
C LEU A 153 2.14 -7.15 -17.00
N PHE A 154 1.54 -7.84 -17.97
CA PHE A 154 2.21 -8.15 -19.23
C PHE A 154 2.59 -6.90 -20.01
N GLU A 155 1.68 -5.93 -20.11
CA GLU A 155 1.96 -4.64 -20.75
C GLU A 155 3.03 -3.83 -19.98
N ALA A 156 2.98 -3.82 -18.64
CA ALA A 156 4.00 -3.20 -17.81
C ALA A 156 5.39 -3.79 -18.07
N LYS A 157 5.47 -5.12 -18.14
CA LYS A 157 6.73 -5.83 -18.45
C LYS A 157 7.26 -5.46 -19.83
N LYS A 158 6.41 -5.39 -20.87
CA LYS A 158 6.78 -4.92 -22.21
C LYS A 158 7.38 -3.51 -22.21
N ARG A 159 6.95 -2.66 -21.27
CA ARG A 159 7.45 -1.29 -21.07
C ARG A 159 8.66 -1.22 -20.15
N ASN A 160 9.24 -2.36 -19.79
CA ASN A 160 10.36 -2.50 -18.88
C ASN A 160 10.11 -1.94 -17.47
N ALA A 161 8.85 -1.77 -17.07
CA ALA A 161 8.49 -1.45 -15.69
C ALA A 161 8.76 -2.65 -14.78
N LYS A 162 9.05 -2.38 -13.50
CA LYS A 162 9.11 -3.44 -12.48
C LYS A 162 7.73 -3.98 -12.21
N THR A 163 7.64 -5.27 -11.86
CA THR A 163 6.36 -5.96 -11.69
C THR A 163 6.32 -6.74 -10.38
N VAL A 164 5.24 -6.60 -9.65
CA VAL A 164 4.92 -7.39 -8.45
C VAL A 164 3.54 -7.99 -8.63
N PHE A 165 3.38 -9.25 -8.23
CA PHE A 165 2.09 -9.93 -8.28
C PHE A 165 1.68 -10.41 -6.89
N ILE A 166 0.46 -10.04 -6.46
CA ILE A 166 -0.12 -10.47 -5.18
C ILE A 166 -1.29 -11.42 -5.45
N CYS A 167 -1.21 -12.64 -4.92
CA CYS A 167 -2.30 -13.62 -5.01
C CYS A 167 -2.35 -14.50 -3.75
N CYS A 168 -3.54 -15.08 -3.46
CA CYS A 168 -3.75 -15.94 -2.31
C CYS A 168 -3.89 -17.44 -2.70
N ASN A 169 -3.44 -17.78 -3.89
CA ASN A 169 -3.50 -19.15 -4.42
C ASN A 169 -2.07 -19.66 -4.71
N PRO A 170 -1.68 -20.85 -4.21
CA PRO A 170 -0.32 -21.35 -4.32
C PRO A 170 0.09 -21.68 -5.75
N GLU A 171 -0.84 -22.15 -6.59
CA GLU A 171 -0.55 -22.72 -7.92
C GLU A 171 -0.67 -21.71 -9.06
N THR A 172 -1.18 -20.50 -8.79
CA THR A 172 -1.43 -19.52 -9.85
C THR A 172 -0.21 -18.64 -10.05
N THR A 173 0.34 -18.66 -11.25
CA THR A 173 1.46 -17.79 -11.68
C THR A 173 1.17 -17.30 -13.10
N PRO A 174 1.37 -16.02 -13.41
CA PRO A 174 1.38 -15.54 -14.78
C PRO A 174 2.38 -16.34 -15.64
N ASN A 175 2.06 -16.56 -16.91
CA ASN A 175 2.91 -17.33 -17.84
C ASN A 175 4.08 -16.51 -18.41
N PHE A 176 4.46 -15.43 -17.75
CA PHE A 176 5.60 -14.59 -18.05
C PHE A 176 6.31 -14.19 -16.76
N ASP A 177 7.55 -13.74 -16.89
CA ASP A 177 8.41 -13.40 -15.76
C ASP A 177 7.90 -12.18 -14.96
N ILE A 178 7.80 -12.33 -13.63
CA ILE A 178 7.42 -11.31 -12.65
C ILE A 178 8.59 -11.10 -11.69
N ASP A 179 8.95 -9.85 -11.41
CA ASP A 179 10.11 -9.55 -10.57
C ASP A 179 9.93 -10.04 -9.12
N VAL A 180 8.73 -9.91 -8.54
CA VAL A 180 8.40 -10.44 -7.20
C VAL A 180 6.95 -10.96 -7.15
N ILE A 181 6.76 -12.12 -6.54
CA ILE A 181 5.43 -12.68 -6.26
C ILE A 181 5.25 -12.79 -4.75
N ILE A 182 4.11 -12.31 -4.24
CA ILE A 182 3.72 -12.34 -2.82
C ILE A 182 2.45 -13.20 -2.70
N ARG A 183 2.52 -14.30 -1.93
CA ARG A 183 1.45 -15.30 -1.83
C ARG A 183 1.01 -15.55 -0.38
N PRO A 184 0.25 -14.65 0.25
CA PRO A 184 -0.32 -14.93 1.56
C PRO A 184 -1.42 -15.98 1.45
N ILE A 185 -1.09 -17.24 1.74
CA ILE A 185 -2.01 -18.37 1.62
C ILE A 185 -2.91 -18.42 2.85
N VAL A 186 -4.11 -17.88 2.72
CA VAL A 186 -5.10 -17.75 3.82
C VAL A 186 -6.11 -18.91 3.90
N GLY A 187 -6.05 -19.84 2.94
CA GLY A 187 -7.03 -20.93 2.84
C GLY A 187 -8.39 -20.49 2.30
N PRO A 188 -9.37 -21.45 2.23
CA PRO A 188 -10.72 -21.19 1.76
C PRO A 188 -11.44 -20.18 2.65
N GLU A 189 -12.29 -19.34 2.05
CA GLU A 189 -13.09 -18.35 2.78
C GLU A 189 -14.23 -18.98 3.57
N VAL A 190 -14.69 -18.29 4.61
CA VAL A 190 -15.85 -18.73 5.40
C VAL A 190 -17.10 -18.89 4.53
N ILE A 191 -17.29 -17.98 3.57
CA ILE A 191 -18.23 -18.13 2.47
C ILE A 191 -17.44 -18.40 1.20
N THR A 192 -17.59 -19.56 0.63
CA THR A 192 -16.83 -20.05 -0.54
C THR A 192 -16.75 -19.01 -1.64
N GLY A 193 -15.54 -18.73 -2.12
CA GLY A 193 -15.29 -17.77 -3.20
C GLY A 193 -15.36 -16.29 -2.80
N SER A 194 -15.77 -15.96 -1.56
CA SER A 194 -15.92 -14.57 -1.12
C SER A 194 -14.58 -13.95 -0.67
N THR A 195 -13.67 -13.77 -1.61
CA THR A 195 -12.27 -13.31 -1.39
C THR A 195 -12.14 -11.87 -0.89
N ARG A 196 -13.25 -11.17 -0.67
CA ARG A 196 -13.27 -9.88 0.04
C ARG A 196 -12.95 -10.02 1.55
N MET A 197 -12.98 -11.23 2.13
CA MET A 197 -12.79 -11.54 3.54
C MET A 197 -11.31 -11.75 3.87
N LYS A 198 -10.85 -12.97 4.19
CA LYS A 198 -9.44 -13.24 4.57
C LYS A 198 -8.44 -12.79 3.51
N ALA A 199 -8.69 -13.11 2.25
CA ALA A 199 -7.81 -12.70 1.15
C ALA A 199 -7.76 -11.17 0.99
N GLY A 200 -8.89 -10.49 1.15
CA GLY A 200 -8.95 -9.02 1.19
C GLY A 200 -8.16 -8.45 2.37
N THR A 201 -8.32 -9.01 3.57
CA THR A 201 -7.58 -8.60 4.77
C THR A 201 -6.07 -8.81 4.59
N ALA A 202 -5.65 -9.96 4.08
CA ALA A 202 -4.24 -10.24 3.77
C ALA A 202 -3.67 -9.24 2.75
N THR A 203 -4.42 -8.96 1.69
CA THR A 203 -4.05 -7.96 0.68
C THR A 203 -3.85 -6.59 1.32
N LYS A 204 -4.80 -6.12 2.13
CA LYS A 204 -4.69 -4.84 2.85
C LYS A 204 -3.43 -4.78 3.71
N LEU A 205 -3.11 -5.82 4.45
CA LEU A 205 -1.90 -5.89 5.27
C LEU A 205 -0.63 -5.79 4.41
N VAL A 206 -0.58 -6.52 3.30
CA VAL A 206 0.56 -6.46 2.36
C VAL A 206 0.72 -5.06 1.79
N LEU A 207 -0.34 -4.43 1.27
CA LEU A 207 -0.26 -3.08 0.69
C LEU A 207 0.24 -2.06 1.72
N ASN A 208 -0.30 -2.08 2.94
CA ASN A 208 0.18 -1.19 4.01
C ASN A 208 1.66 -1.45 4.37
N MET A 209 2.12 -2.70 4.36
CA MET A 209 3.54 -3.01 4.57
C MET A 209 4.40 -2.45 3.44
N LEU A 210 3.96 -2.55 2.18
CA LEU A 210 4.69 -2.04 1.02
C LEU A 210 4.88 -0.52 1.12
N THR A 211 3.78 0.25 1.24
CA THR A 211 3.86 1.71 1.24
C THR A 211 4.44 2.27 2.52
N THR A 212 4.01 1.80 3.69
CA THR A 212 4.52 2.32 4.96
C THR A 212 6.02 2.08 5.09
N THR A 213 6.50 0.86 4.78
CA THR A 213 7.93 0.56 4.85
C THR A 213 8.72 1.35 3.81
N ALA A 214 8.22 1.49 2.59
CA ALA A 214 8.84 2.32 1.56
C ALA A 214 8.94 3.80 2.02
N MET A 215 7.88 4.36 2.61
CA MET A 215 7.88 5.74 3.11
C MET A 215 8.81 5.94 4.30
N ILE A 216 8.95 4.95 5.20
CA ILE A 216 9.98 4.96 6.27
C ILE A 216 11.38 5.01 5.64
N LYS A 217 11.65 4.14 4.67
CA LYS A 217 12.93 4.12 3.91
C LYS A 217 13.13 5.37 3.04
N PHE A 218 12.08 6.12 2.77
CA PHE A 218 12.12 7.41 2.05
C PHE A 218 12.28 8.62 3.00
N GLY A 219 12.55 8.40 4.29
CA GLY A 219 12.78 9.45 5.28
C GLY A 219 11.53 10.25 5.67
N LYS A 220 10.32 9.69 5.45
CA LYS A 220 9.04 10.33 5.79
C LYS A 220 8.65 10.21 7.26
N VAL A 221 9.45 9.47 8.03
CA VAL A 221 9.20 9.16 9.43
C VAL A 221 10.47 9.47 10.25
N TYR A 222 10.29 9.97 11.45
CA TYR A 222 11.36 10.11 12.45
C TYR A 222 10.94 9.39 13.73
N GLU A 223 11.73 8.41 14.19
CA GLU A 223 11.31 7.39 15.16
C GLU A 223 10.03 6.68 14.67
N ASN A 224 8.91 6.79 15.39
CA ASN A 224 7.60 6.34 14.92
C ASN A 224 6.64 7.49 14.62
N LEU A 225 7.17 8.72 14.43
CA LEU A 225 6.39 9.93 14.25
C LEU A 225 6.27 10.30 12.77
N MET A 226 5.07 10.66 12.35
CA MET A 226 4.69 11.07 11.01
C MET A 226 5.11 12.55 10.78
N VAL A 227 6.43 12.78 10.59
CA VAL A 227 6.99 14.14 10.56
C VAL A 227 6.78 14.91 9.26
N ASP A 228 6.36 14.21 8.19
CA ASP A 228 6.13 14.82 6.86
C ASP A 228 4.65 15.16 6.59
N LEU A 229 3.80 15.13 7.61
CA LEU A 229 2.39 15.52 7.45
C LEU A 229 2.27 17.00 7.04
N LYS A 230 1.24 17.30 6.23
CA LYS A 230 0.86 18.69 5.91
C LYS A 230 -0.18 19.19 6.92
N ALA A 231 0.12 20.26 7.64
CA ALA A 231 -0.78 20.89 8.61
C ALA A 231 -1.90 21.69 7.88
N MET A 232 -2.74 21.01 7.11
CA MET A 232 -3.77 21.65 6.27
C MET A 232 -5.14 21.84 6.95
N ASN A 233 -5.33 21.29 8.13
CA ASN A 233 -6.56 21.42 8.91
C ASN A 233 -6.25 21.40 10.41
N VAL A 234 -7.23 21.75 11.24
CA VAL A 234 -7.08 21.84 12.71
C VAL A 234 -6.49 20.57 13.32
N LYS A 235 -6.99 19.40 12.92
CA LYS A 235 -6.52 18.09 13.42
C LYS A 235 -5.05 17.85 13.06
N LEU A 236 -4.64 18.15 11.84
CA LEU A 236 -3.27 17.94 11.37
C LEU A 236 -2.31 18.97 11.96
N THR A 237 -2.76 20.22 12.19
CA THR A 237 -1.98 21.25 12.90
C THR A 237 -1.73 20.84 14.35
N ASP A 238 -2.76 20.42 15.10
CA ASP A 238 -2.58 19.89 16.46
C ASP A 238 -1.63 18.69 16.51
N ARG A 239 -1.73 17.80 15.53
CA ARG A 239 -0.81 16.65 15.42
C ARG A 239 0.64 17.11 15.18
N ALA A 240 0.88 18.08 14.28
CA ALA A 240 2.20 18.63 14.02
C ALA A 240 2.81 19.27 15.30
N GLU A 241 2.03 20.05 16.04
CA GLU A 241 2.46 20.63 17.33
C GLU A 241 2.88 19.54 18.32
N ARG A 242 2.03 18.49 18.50
CA ARG A 242 2.35 17.37 19.40
C ARG A 242 3.60 16.58 18.96
N ILE A 243 3.82 16.41 17.68
CA ILE A 243 5.02 15.77 17.14
C ILE A 243 6.25 16.57 17.48
N ILE A 244 6.22 17.89 17.30
CA ILE A 244 7.31 18.79 17.68
C ILE A 244 7.58 18.71 19.18
N MET A 245 6.55 18.82 20.03
CA MET A 245 6.65 18.68 21.48
C MET A 245 7.33 17.35 21.87
N THR A 246 6.85 16.24 21.31
CA THR A 246 7.37 14.89 21.61
C THR A 246 8.83 14.74 21.20
N SER A 247 9.21 15.26 20.02
CA SER A 247 10.57 15.13 19.48
C SER A 247 11.60 16.06 20.13
N THR A 248 11.15 17.18 20.70
CA THR A 248 12.06 18.25 21.19
C THR A 248 11.95 18.54 22.67
N GLY A 249 10.90 18.09 23.34
CA GLY A 249 10.64 18.35 24.77
C GLY A 249 10.10 19.72 25.09
N ILE A 250 9.83 20.60 24.10
CA ILE A 250 9.31 21.96 24.32
C ILE A 250 7.82 21.99 24.62
N GLY A 251 7.34 23.10 25.20
CA GLY A 251 5.93 23.31 25.47
C GLY A 251 5.09 23.61 24.22
N ARG A 252 3.75 23.53 24.36
CA ARG A 252 2.80 23.72 23.23
C ARG A 252 2.92 25.09 22.57
N ASP A 253 3.00 26.17 23.38
CA ASP A 253 3.04 27.53 22.84
C ASP A 253 4.33 27.77 22.03
N GLU A 254 5.43 27.17 22.47
CA GLU A 254 6.71 27.22 21.77
C GLU A 254 6.66 26.36 20.50
N ALA A 255 6.10 25.15 20.56
CA ALA A 255 5.91 24.28 19.40
C ALA A 255 5.05 24.94 18.32
N LYS A 256 3.98 25.66 18.72
CA LYS A 256 3.14 26.43 17.81
C LYS A 256 3.90 27.55 17.11
N LYS A 257 4.67 28.34 17.86
CA LYS A 257 5.51 29.41 17.28
C LYS A 257 6.55 28.84 16.32
N LEU A 258 7.18 27.74 16.71
CA LEU A 258 8.17 27.04 15.90
C LEU A 258 7.59 26.46 14.62
N LEU A 259 6.42 25.84 14.68
CA LEU A 259 5.70 25.34 13.49
C LEU A 259 5.34 26.49 12.53
N GLN A 260 4.92 27.65 13.04
CA GLN A 260 4.67 28.85 12.23
C GLN A 260 5.96 29.37 11.57
N ALA A 261 7.05 29.45 12.33
CA ALA A 261 8.37 29.85 11.80
C ALA A 261 8.91 28.85 10.75
N ALA A 262 8.50 27.59 10.84
CA ALA A 262 8.82 26.53 9.87
C ALA A 262 7.79 26.43 8.72
N TYR A 263 6.89 27.39 8.54
CA TYR A 263 5.85 27.42 7.51
C TYR A 263 4.99 26.14 7.47
N GLY A 264 4.65 25.61 8.66
CA GLY A 264 3.87 24.38 8.79
C GLY A 264 4.63 23.07 8.56
N ASN A 265 5.93 23.12 8.37
CA ASN A 265 6.79 21.95 8.17
C ASN A 265 7.31 21.44 9.52
N ALA A 266 6.66 20.41 10.08
CA ALA A 266 7.03 19.84 11.38
C ALA A 266 8.46 19.25 11.39
N LYS A 267 8.89 18.63 10.29
CA LYS A 267 10.25 18.08 10.14
C LYS A 267 11.32 19.16 10.24
N ALA A 268 11.13 20.28 9.52
CA ALA A 268 12.03 21.42 9.59
C ALA A 268 12.01 22.05 11.00
N ALA A 269 10.84 22.20 11.62
CA ALA A 269 10.70 22.70 12.99
C ALA A 269 11.54 21.87 13.99
N ILE A 270 11.49 20.54 13.90
CA ILE A 270 12.30 19.64 14.76
C ILE A 270 13.79 19.93 14.58
N VAL A 271 14.26 20.04 13.32
CA VAL A 271 15.66 20.35 13.02
C VAL A 271 16.08 21.74 13.53
N MET A 272 15.21 22.75 13.32
CA MET A 272 15.44 24.12 13.83
C MET A 272 15.66 24.10 15.34
N GLN A 273 14.78 23.43 16.10
CA GLN A 273 14.85 23.38 17.56
C GLN A 273 16.08 22.60 18.05
N LYS A 274 16.34 21.42 17.49
CA LYS A 274 17.42 20.55 17.96
C LYS A 274 18.82 21.10 17.62
N LEU A 275 18.95 21.86 16.54
CA LEU A 275 20.25 22.39 16.08
C LEU A 275 20.41 23.91 16.31
N GLY A 276 19.39 24.62 16.78
CA GLY A 276 19.41 26.07 16.96
C GLY A 276 19.61 26.83 15.65
N VAL A 277 19.07 26.38 14.55
CA VAL A 277 19.18 26.97 13.21
C VAL A 277 17.85 27.53 12.72
N ASP A 278 17.92 28.44 11.76
CA ASP A 278 16.71 28.97 11.09
C ASP A 278 16.11 28.00 10.06
N PHE A 279 14.95 28.32 9.51
CA PHE A 279 14.26 27.49 8.53
C PHE A 279 15.05 27.26 7.23
N PRO A 280 15.68 28.27 6.60
CA PRO A 280 16.50 28.06 5.43
C PRO A 280 17.63 27.06 5.64
N GLU A 281 18.36 27.16 6.75
CA GLU A 281 19.44 26.24 7.07
C GLU A 281 18.92 24.84 7.42
N ALA A 282 17.83 24.72 8.18
CA ALA A 282 17.18 23.45 8.48
C ALA A 282 16.73 22.74 7.19
N LYS A 283 16.10 23.49 6.28
CA LYS A 283 15.67 22.96 4.97
C LYS A 283 16.85 22.50 4.13
N LYS A 284 17.90 23.29 4.03
CA LYS A 284 19.14 22.95 3.30
C LYS A 284 19.75 21.64 3.83
N ARG A 285 19.83 21.46 5.14
CA ARG A 285 20.36 20.23 5.76
C ARG A 285 19.47 19.04 5.49
N LEU A 286 18.15 19.19 5.56
CA LEU A 286 17.19 18.12 5.22
C LEU A 286 17.32 17.72 3.74
N ASP A 287 17.40 18.68 2.83
CA ASP A 287 17.55 18.42 1.39
C ASP A 287 18.87 17.69 1.10
N ALA A 288 19.97 18.09 1.73
CA ALA A 288 21.28 17.44 1.61
C ALA A 288 21.33 16.01 2.17
N ASN A 289 20.40 15.66 3.08
CA ASN A 289 20.27 14.34 3.69
C ASN A 289 19.02 13.59 3.23
N ASN A 290 18.51 13.88 2.04
CA ASN A 290 17.33 13.23 1.45
C ASN A 290 16.09 13.24 2.39
N GLY A 291 15.97 14.26 3.23
CA GLY A 291 14.86 14.43 4.17
C GLY A 291 14.94 13.58 5.45
N PHE A 292 16.04 12.87 5.71
CA PHE A 292 16.21 12.07 6.92
C PHE A 292 16.61 12.94 8.12
N VAL A 293 15.68 13.15 9.05
CA VAL A 293 15.93 13.94 10.29
C VAL A 293 17.08 13.34 11.09
N ARG A 294 17.12 12.02 11.29
CA ARG A 294 18.18 11.34 12.03
C ARG A 294 19.57 11.59 11.43
N ALA A 295 19.70 11.57 10.11
CA ALA A 295 20.96 11.86 9.44
C ALA A 295 21.40 13.34 9.63
N VAL A 296 20.44 14.26 9.61
CA VAL A 296 20.72 15.70 9.88
C VAL A 296 21.19 15.91 11.31
N LEU A 297 20.60 15.19 12.27
CA LEU A 297 20.93 15.31 13.70
C LEU A 297 22.19 14.51 14.09
N LYS A 298 22.70 13.64 13.19
CA LYS A 298 23.84 12.72 13.44
C LYS A 298 23.58 11.74 14.60
N GLU A 299 22.35 11.25 14.71
CA GLU A 299 21.88 10.28 15.71
C GLU A 299 21.95 8.82 15.20
#